data_be280a0c7156eaa079d9aa72c19f0e5f
#
_entry.id   be280a0c7156eaa079d9aa72c19f0e5f
#
_cell.length_a   1.000
_cell.length_b   1.000
_cell.length_c   1.000
_cell.angle_alpha   90.00
_cell.angle_beta   90.00
_cell.angle_gamma   90.00
#
_symmetry.space_group_name_H-M   'P 1'
#
loop_
_entity.id
_entity.type
_entity.pdbx_description
1 polymer ?
#
loop_
_entity_poly.entity_id
_entity_poly.type
_entity_poly.pdbx_seq_one_letter_code
_entity_poly.pdbx_strand_id
1 'polypeptide(L)'
;MTSHPDAATGPPQPAPVAAPSRPGALLALAGVAVLSALAAIVDGVLYFAGGRDMALDVSAQTIASITGTSADSVRADGGALLQAAADEVQSTLQVRGGLAIFFGVLLLACGLLALRGAAWVRVLLTLAALANAGVALRLATDIEGGTAAIRGVAWLVVVTGLVAVVLSWLPPVNRYAKVRKSQ
;
A
#
# COMPACT_ATOMS: atom_id res chain seq x y z
N MET A 1 79.38 8.51 9.46
CA MET A 1 78.56 8.01 8.29
C MET A 1 77.44 7.13 8.90
N THR A 2 76.29 7.66 9.12
CA THR A 2 75.12 6.96 9.67
C THR A 2 74.13 6.74 8.55
N SER A 3 74.07 5.48 8.05
CA SER A 3 73.09 5.04 7.06
C SER A 3 71.71 5.06 7.69
N HIS A 4 70.79 5.84 7.12
CA HIS A 4 69.38 5.77 7.42
C HIS A 4 68.81 4.48 6.79
N PRO A 5 68.06 3.65 7.53
CA PRO A 5 67.35 2.51 6.96
C PRO A 5 66.19 3.05 6.11
N ASP A 6 66.10 2.54 4.88
CA ASP A 6 64.99 2.77 3.93
C ASP A 6 63.64 2.52 4.59
N ALA A 7 62.78 3.52 4.57
CA ALA A 7 61.42 3.36 4.95
C ALA A 7 60.72 2.36 3.99
N ALA A 8 60.46 1.17 4.52
CA ALA A 8 59.71 0.15 3.78
C ALA A 8 58.35 0.74 3.36
N THR A 9 58.23 1.04 2.09
CA THR A 9 56.94 1.36 1.43
C THR A 9 56.05 0.12 1.54
N GLY A 10 55.15 0.13 2.48
CA GLY A 10 54.11 -0.91 2.59
C GLY A 10 53.32 -0.98 1.28
N PRO A 11 52.75 -2.16 0.97
CA PRO A 11 51.95 -2.34 -0.25
C PRO A 11 50.83 -1.27 -0.29
N PRO A 12 50.55 -0.69 -1.48
CA PRO A 12 49.53 0.34 -1.61
C PRO A 12 48.19 -0.19 -1.09
N GLN A 13 47.61 0.50 -0.10
CA GLN A 13 46.28 0.19 0.41
C GLN A 13 45.28 0.31 -0.72
N PRO A 14 44.47 -0.73 -0.99
CA PRO A 14 43.45 -0.66 -1.99
C PRO A 14 42.52 0.53 -1.70
N ALA A 15 42.32 1.38 -2.72
CA ALA A 15 41.41 2.53 -2.58
C ALA A 15 40.02 2.07 -2.12
N PRO A 16 39.37 2.80 -1.21
CA PRO A 16 38.02 2.47 -0.77
C PRO A 16 37.10 2.35 -1.99
N VAL A 17 36.54 1.16 -2.22
CA VAL A 17 35.56 0.95 -3.29
C VAL A 17 34.34 1.80 -2.95
N ALA A 18 34.08 2.83 -3.74
CA ALA A 18 32.93 3.70 -3.56
C ALA A 18 31.65 2.86 -3.54
N ALA A 19 30.84 3.02 -2.50
CA ALA A 19 29.56 2.31 -2.38
C ALA A 19 28.70 2.61 -3.62
N PRO A 20 28.10 1.61 -4.28
CA PRO A 20 27.32 1.82 -5.47
C PRO A 20 26.15 2.79 -5.19
N SER A 21 26.03 3.84 -6.00
CA SER A 21 24.94 4.81 -5.91
C SER A 21 23.60 4.10 -6.06
N ARG A 22 22.60 4.49 -5.26
CA ARG A 22 21.25 3.93 -5.35
C ARG A 22 20.62 4.32 -6.69
N PRO A 23 20.14 3.36 -7.50
CA PRO A 23 19.49 3.69 -8.77
C PRO A 23 18.22 4.49 -8.53
N GLY A 24 17.94 5.50 -9.37
CA GLY A 24 16.72 6.31 -9.27
C GLY A 24 15.43 5.48 -9.30
N ALA A 25 15.43 4.35 -10.02
CA ALA A 25 14.32 3.40 -10.02
C ALA A 25 14.00 2.79 -8.64
N LEU A 26 15.01 2.62 -7.77
CA LEU A 26 14.80 2.13 -6.40
C LEU A 26 14.13 3.20 -5.52
N LEU A 27 14.51 4.47 -5.69
CA LEU A 27 13.87 5.58 -5.00
C LEU A 27 12.43 5.79 -5.49
N ALA A 28 12.20 5.68 -6.80
CA ALA A 28 10.86 5.74 -7.38
C ALA A 28 9.97 4.60 -6.84
N LEU A 29 10.49 3.37 -6.78
CA LEU A 29 9.78 2.22 -6.18
C LEU A 29 9.38 2.50 -4.72
N ALA A 30 10.33 2.98 -3.91
CA ALA A 30 10.04 3.30 -2.50
C ALA A 30 9.02 4.43 -2.38
N GLY A 31 9.14 5.48 -3.18
CA GLY A 31 8.19 6.59 -3.21
C GLY A 31 6.76 6.15 -3.57
N VAL A 32 6.62 5.34 -4.62
CA VAL A 32 5.31 4.80 -5.04
C VAL A 32 4.74 3.85 -4.00
N ALA A 33 5.57 2.99 -3.39
CA ALA A 33 5.13 2.08 -2.33
C ALA A 33 4.65 2.85 -1.09
N VAL A 34 5.35 3.91 -0.69
CA VAL A 34 4.93 4.80 0.41
C VAL A 34 3.63 5.51 0.06
N LEU A 35 3.48 6.04 -1.15
CA LEU A 35 2.25 6.70 -1.59
C LEU A 35 1.06 5.73 -1.55
N SER A 36 1.22 4.52 -2.08
CA SER A 36 0.20 3.46 -2.05
C SER A 36 -0.16 3.06 -0.62
N ALA A 37 0.84 2.95 0.26
CA ALA A 37 0.64 2.63 1.66
C ALA A 37 -0.16 3.71 2.40
N LEU A 38 0.19 4.97 2.20
CA LEU A 38 -0.53 6.10 2.80
C LEU A 38 -1.97 6.18 2.29
N ALA A 39 -2.18 6.00 0.99
CA ALA A 39 -3.52 5.96 0.41
C ALA A 39 -4.37 4.83 1.03
N ALA A 40 -3.81 3.62 1.19
CA ALA A 40 -4.50 2.50 1.82
C ALA A 40 -4.82 2.75 3.31
N ILE A 41 -3.91 3.39 4.05
CA ILE A 41 -4.15 3.76 5.45
C ILE A 41 -5.26 4.81 5.55
N VAL A 42 -5.23 5.83 4.69
CA VAL A 42 -6.28 6.86 4.64
C VAL A 42 -7.63 6.23 4.29
N ASP A 43 -7.67 5.34 3.29
CA ASP A 43 -8.87 4.59 2.94
C ASP A 43 -9.45 3.83 4.14
N GLY A 44 -8.61 3.07 4.83
CA GLY A 44 -9.02 2.34 6.04
C GLY A 44 -9.52 3.25 7.15
N VAL A 45 -8.87 4.39 7.38
CA VAL A 45 -9.31 5.38 8.38
C VAL A 45 -10.67 5.98 8.00
N LEU A 46 -10.93 6.24 6.72
CA LEU A 46 -12.22 6.75 6.25
C LEU A 46 -13.36 5.78 6.55
N TYR A 47 -13.14 4.45 6.46
CA TYR A 47 -14.13 3.45 6.85
C TYR A 47 -14.44 3.49 8.34
N PHE A 48 -13.44 3.67 9.20
CA PHE A 48 -13.67 3.80 10.64
C PHE A 48 -14.33 5.14 10.99
N ALA A 49 -13.91 6.23 10.35
CA ALA A 49 -14.46 7.56 10.59
C ALA A 49 -15.91 7.70 10.12
N GLY A 50 -16.27 7.03 9.01
CA GLY A 50 -17.65 7.00 8.51
C GLY A 50 -18.61 6.27 9.41
N GLY A 51 -18.13 5.26 10.16
CA GLY A 51 -18.85 4.60 11.21
C GLY A 51 -20.27 4.16 10.85
N ARG A 52 -21.20 4.34 11.82
CA ARG A 52 -22.60 3.95 11.67
C ARG A 52 -23.36 4.77 10.62
N ASP A 53 -23.03 6.04 10.47
CA ASP A 53 -23.74 6.91 9.51
C ASP A 53 -23.49 6.45 8.08
N MET A 54 -22.25 6.09 7.74
CA MET A 54 -21.90 5.51 6.45
C MET A 54 -22.61 4.16 6.24
N ALA A 55 -22.68 3.31 7.28
CA ALA A 55 -23.37 2.03 7.19
C ALA A 55 -24.87 2.20 6.93
N LEU A 56 -25.53 3.17 7.57
CA LEU A 56 -26.91 3.53 7.32
C LEU A 56 -27.13 4.05 5.90
N ASP A 57 -26.22 4.90 5.38
CA ASP A 57 -26.30 5.41 4.03
C ASP A 57 -26.19 4.31 2.97
N VAL A 58 -25.20 3.43 3.13
CA VAL A 58 -24.98 2.29 2.22
C VAL A 58 -26.16 1.34 2.27
N SER A 59 -26.65 1.00 3.46
CA SER A 59 -27.80 0.11 3.63
C SER A 59 -29.07 0.69 3.02
N ALA A 60 -29.33 1.99 3.24
CA ALA A 60 -30.47 2.66 2.67
C ALA A 60 -30.41 2.69 1.12
N GLN A 61 -29.25 2.97 0.53
CA GLN A 61 -29.05 2.92 -0.92
C GLN A 61 -29.25 1.51 -1.49
N THR A 62 -28.75 0.50 -0.80
CA THR A 62 -28.88 -0.91 -1.22
C THR A 62 -30.35 -1.33 -1.22
N ILE A 63 -31.07 -1.07 -0.10
CA ILE A 63 -32.49 -1.38 0.01
C ILE A 63 -33.29 -0.60 -1.07
N ALA A 64 -33.00 0.68 -1.26
CA ALA A 64 -33.65 1.51 -2.26
C ALA A 64 -33.46 0.97 -3.68
N SER A 65 -32.26 0.49 -4.01
CA SER A 65 -31.96 -0.11 -5.32
C SER A 65 -32.74 -1.40 -5.59
N ILE A 66 -33.03 -2.19 -4.56
CA ILE A 66 -33.78 -3.45 -4.66
C ILE A 66 -35.28 -3.20 -4.68
N THR A 67 -35.76 -2.22 -3.92
CA THR A 67 -37.20 -1.94 -3.78
C THR A 67 -37.72 -0.94 -4.77
N GLY A 68 -36.84 -0.25 -5.53
CA GLY A 68 -37.22 0.81 -6.47
C GLY A 68 -37.68 2.09 -5.78
N THR A 69 -37.39 2.26 -4.48
CA THR A 69 -37.73 3.46 -3.68
C THR A 69 -36.55 4.43 -3.61
N SER A 70 -36.72 5.58 -2.93
CA SER A 70 -35.58 6.48 -2.69
C SER A 70 -34.86 6.11 -1.39
N ALA A 71 -33.54 6.37 -1.35
CA ALA A 71 -32.74 6.13 -0.14
C ALA A 71 -33.25 6.97 1.05
N ASP A 72 -33.76 8.18 0.78
CA ASP A 72 -34.33 9.05 1.82
C ASP A 72 -35.60 8.47 2.44
N SER A 73 -36.50 7.87 1.63
CA SER A 73 -37.71 7.20 2.15
C SER A 73 -37.33 5.96 2.96
N VAL A 74 -36.34 5.18 2.50
CA VAL A 74 -35.83 4.03 3.28
C VAL A 74 -35.23 4.49 4.59
N ARG A 75 -34.53 5.62 4.65
CA ARG A 75 -34.00 6.17 5.89
C ARG A 75 -35.09 6.61 6.85
N ALA A 76 -36.18 7.23 6.34
CA ALA A 76 -37.29 7.68 7.16
C ALA A 76 -38.13 6.53 7.70
N ASP A 77 -38.41 5.50 6.89
CA ASP A 77 -39.39 4.47 7.16
C ASP A 77 -38.80 3.08 7.45
N GLY A 78 -37.48 2.91 7.22
CA GLY A 78 -36.81 1.59 7.24
C GLY A 78 -36.73 0.90 8.59
N GLY A 79 -36.92 1.63 9.69
CA GLY A 79 -37.07 1.10 11.04
C GLY A 79 -36.02 0.04 11.43
N ALA A 80 -36.48 -1.06 12.02
CA ALA A 80 -35.63 -2.14 12.52
C ALA A 80 -34.86 -2.88 11.42
N LEU A 81 -35.44 -2.99 10.21
CA LEU A 81 -34.78 -3.65 9.08
C LEU A 81 -33.54 -2.88 8.62
N LEU A 82 -33.67 -1.55 8.50
CA LEU A 82 -32.53 -0.71 8.15
C LEU A 82 -31.42 -0.76 9.20
N GLN A 83 -31.80 -0.79 10.48
CA GLN A 83 -30.84 -0.88 11.58
C GLN A 83 -30.08 -2.22 11.56
N ALA A 84 -30.78 -3.34 11.34
CA ALA A 84 -30.13 -4.65 11.24
C ALA A 84 -29.19 -4.74 10.03
N ALA A 85 -29.61 -4.22 8.88
CA ALA A 85 -28.76 -4.15 7.69
C ALA A 85 -27.53 -3.25 7.92
N ALA A 86 -27.69 -2.12 8.61
CA ALA A 86 -26.59 -1.21 8.92
C ALA A 86 -25.57 -1.84 9.89
N ASP A 87 -26.01 -2.66 10.85
CA ASP A 87 -25.10 -3.37 11.77
C ASP A 87 -24.22 -4.37 11.02
N GLU A 88 -24.77 -5.11 10.05
CA GLU A 88 -24.02 -6.02 9.20
C GLU A 88 -23.03 -5.28 8.27
N VAL A 89 -23.50 -4.22 7.61
CA VAL A 89 -22.65 -3.38 6.76
C VAL A 89 -21.55 -2.74 7.57
N GLN A 90 -21.81 -2.23 8.76
CA GLN A 90 -20.80 -1.63 9.65
C GLN A 90 -19.70 -2.64 9.99
N SER A 91 -20.05 -3.88 10.34
CA SER A 91 -19.06 -4.91 10.63
C SER A 91 -18.18 -5.20 9.41
N THR A 92 -18.78 -5.28 8.23
CA THR A 92 -18.07 -5.48 6.96
C THR A 92 -17.12 -4.33 6.66
N LEU A 93 -17.56 -3.07 6.82
CA LEU A 93 -16.74 -1.89 6.61
C LEU A 93 -15.54 -1.83 7.58
N GLN A 94 -15.74 -2.22 8.84
CA GLN A 94 -14.66 -2.29 9.83
C GLN A 94 -13.61 -3.34 9.47
N VAL A 95 -14.02 -4.52 9.01
CA VAL A 95 -13.10 -5.55 8.53
C VAL A 95 -12.32 -5.06 7.30
N ARG A 96 -13.00 -4.45 6.35
CA ARG A 96 -12.38 -3.86 5.14
C ARG A 96 -11.38 -2.76 5.51
N GLY A 97 -11.76 -1.83 6.39
CA GLY A 97 -10.89 -0.78 6.91
C GLY A 97 -9.66 -1.34 7.63
N GLY A 98 -9.85 -2.35 8.47
CA GLY A 98 -8.76 -3.05 9.15
C GLY A 98 -7.77 -3.71 8.19
N LEU A 99 -8.26 -4.39 7.15
CA LEU A 99 -7.43 -4.99 6.12
C LEU A 99 -6.67 -3.93 5.30
N ALA A 100 -7.31 -2.81 4.96
CA ALA A 100 -6.66 -1.72 4.23
C ALA A 100 -5.50 -1.13 5.04
N ILE A 101 -5.71 -0.87 6.34
CA ILE A 101 -4.65 -0.40 7.24
C ILE A 101 -3.53 -1.44 7.37
N PHE A 102 -3.88 -2.71 7.58
CA PHE A 102 -2.90 -3.79 7.71
C PHE A 102 -1.99 -3.90 6.48
N PHE A 103 -2.58 -3.98 5.29
CA PHE A 103 -1.80 -4.04 4.04
C PHE A 103 -1.06 -2.74 3.76
N GLY A 104 -1.63 -1.58 4.12
CA GLY A 104 -0.96 -0.29 4.03
C GLY A 104 0.31 -0.24 4.89
N VAL A 105 0.24 -0.65 6.14
CA VAL A 105 1.40 -0.72 7.05
C VAL A 105 2.44 -1.73 6.56
N LEU A 106 2.00 -2.90 6.08
CA LEU A 106 2.88 -3.91 5.50
C LEU A 106 3.62 -3.37 4.26
N LEU A 107 2.91 -2.67 3.39
CA LEU A 107 3.47 -2.04 2.19
C LEU A 107 4.48 -0.95 2.54
N LEU A 108 4.18 -0.14 3.56
CA LEU A 108 5.08 0.89 4.07
C LEU A 108 6.39 0.26 4.58
N ALA A 109 6.28 -0.76 5.41
CA ALA A 109 7.44 -1.49 5.94
C ALA A 109 8.27 -2.11 4.80
N CYS A 110 7.62 -2.81 3.85
CA CYS A 110 8.30 -3.40 2.69
C CYS A 110 8.94 -2.34 1.79
N GLY A 111 8.27 -1.21 1.55
CA GLY A 111 8.80 -0.10 0.76
C GLY A 111 10.08 0.50 1.37
N LEU A 112 10.10 0.70 2.67
CA LEU A 112 11.28 1.18 3.40
C LEU A 112 12.41 0.14 3.41
N LEU A 113 12.08 -1.14 3.64
CA LEU A 113 13.04 -2.22 3.60
C LEU A 113 13.60 -2.48 2.19
N ALA A 114 12.85 -2.19 1.14
CA ALA A 114 13.32 -2.30 -0.25
C ALA A 114 14.54 -1.41 -0.51
N LEU A 115 14.67 -0.27 0.18
CA LEU A 115 15.85 0.59 0.11
C LEU A 115 17.13 -0.09 0.61
N ARG A 116 17.01 -1.16 1.41
CA ARG A 116 18.13 -1.98 1.85
C ARG A 116 18.58 -3.00 0.80
N GLY A 117 17.86 -3.15 -0.33
CA GLY A 117 18.27 -3.96 -1.48
C GLY A 117 18.11 -5.49 -1.29
N ALA A 118 17.42 -5.95 -0.26
CA ALA A 118 17.19 -7.37 -0.03
C ALA A 118 16.22 -7.97 -1.05
N ALA A 119 16.61 -9.05 -1.72
CA ALA A 119 15.83 -9.66 -2.81
C ALA A 119 14.46 -10.18 -2.33
N TRP A 120 14.39 -10.76 -1.12
CA TRP A 120 13.16 -11.29 -0.53
C TRP A 120 12.11 -10.20 -0.25
N VAL A 121 12.57 -8.97 0.10
CA VAL A 121 11.67 -7.84 0.36
C VAL A 121 10.85 -7.48 -0.88
N ARG A 122 11.43 -7.64 -2.08
CA ARG A 122 10.70 -7.37 -3.33
C ARG A 122 9.59 -8.36 -3.60
N VAL A 123 9.80 -9.63 -3.25
CA VAL A 123 8.75 -10.65 -3.34
C VAL A 123 7.63 -10.32 -2.38
N LEU A 124 7.94 -9.99 -1.13
CA LEU A 124 6.95 -9.56 -0.14
C LEU A 124 6.23 -8.29 -0.56
N LEU A 125 6.95 -7.29 -1.09
CA LEU A 125 6.35 -6.06 -1.59
C LEU A 125 5.39 -6.34 -2.75
N THR A 126 5.77 -7.22 -3.69
CA THR A 126 4.90 -7.62 -4.80
C THR A 126 3.63 -8.31 -4.29
N LEU A 127 3.77 -9.26 -3.35
CA LEU A 127 2.62 -9.95 -2.76
C LEU A 127 1.72 -8.99 -1.98
N ALA A 128 2.30 -8.12 -1.16
CA ALA A 128 1.56 -7.13 -0.39
C ALA A 128 0.84 -6.11 -1.30
N ALA A 129 1.52 -5.65 -2.37
CA ALA A 129 0.94 -4.72 -3.34
C ALA A 129 -0.21 -5.36 -4.13
N LEU A 130 -0.07 -6.63 -4.55
CA LEU A 130 -1.13 -7.35 -5.25
C LEU A 130 -2.32 -7.63 -4.33
N ALA A 131 -2.08 -8.06 -3.10
CA ALA A 131 -3.14 -8.28 -2.12
C ALA A 131 -3.90 -6.97 -1.83
N ASN A 132 -3.17 -5.88 -1.58
CA ASN A 132 -3.76 -4.56 -1.34
C ASN A 132 -4.54 -4.04 -2.55
N ALA A 133 -3.98 -4.17 -3.76
CA ALA A 133 -4.67 -3.80 -4.99
C ALA A 133 -5.92 -4.67 -5.23
N GLY A 134 -5.89 -5.96 -4.91
CA GLY A 134 -7.05 -6.86 -5.00
C GLY A 134 -8.18 -6.44 -4.06
N VAL A 135 -7.86 -6.12 -2.80
CA VAL A 135 -8.84 -5.58 -1.84
C VAL A 135 -9.40 -4.26 -2.33
N ALA A 136 -8.54 -3.33 -2.74
CA ALA A 136 -8.96 -2.01 -3.23
C ALA A 136 -9.79 -2.11 -4.52
N LEU A 137 -9.46 -3.01 -5.45
CA LEU A 137 -10.24 -3.24 -6.67
C LEU A 137 -11.65 -3.72 -6.34
N ARG A 138 -11.77 -4.66 -5.40
CA ARG A 138 -13.07 -5.14 -4.92
C ARG A 138 -13.91 -3.99 -4.37
N LEU A 139 -13.29 -3.10 -3.55
CA LEU A 139 -13.95 -1.93 -2.99
C LEU A 139 -14.35 -0.90 -4.06
N ALA A 140 -13.48 -0.67 -5.06
CA ALA A 140 -13.73 0.28 -6.13
C ALA A 140 -14.88 -0.15 -7.07
N THR A 141 -15.12 -1.46 -7.19
CA THR A 141 -16.12 -2.05 -8.09
C THR A 141 -17.44 -2.40 -7.40
N ASP A 142 -17.45 -2.58 -6.08
CA ASP A 142 -18.67 -2.85 -5.32
C ASP A 142 -19.61 -1.63 -5.35
N ILE A 143 -20.88 -1.88 -5.61
CA ILE A 143 -21.95 -0.86 -5.59
C ILE A 143 -22.07 -0.28 -4.16
N GLU A 144 -21.81 -1.11 -3.16
CA GLU A 144 -21.82 -0.79 -1.73
C GLU A 144 -20.51 -0.17 -1.22
N GLY A 145 -19.62 0.25 -2.13
CA GLY A 145 -18.25 0.69 -1.83
C GLY A 145 -18.10 2.05 -1.14
N GLY A 146 -19.16 2.61 -0.58
CA GLY A 146 -19.10 3.88 0.15
C GLY A 146 -19.15 5.12 -0.76
N THR A 147 -18.66 6.25 -0.23
CA THR A 147 -18.71 7.56 -0.92
C THR A 147 -17.81 7.60 -2.16
N ALA A 148 -18.09 8.56 -3.09
CA ALA A 148 -17.24 8.80 -4.26
C ALA A 148 -15.78 9.05 -3.90
N ALA A 149 -15.51 9.67 -2.74
CA ALA A 149 -14.16 9.90 -2.22
C ALA A 149 -13.44 8.58 -1.92
N ILE A 150 -14.09 7.65 -1.21
CA ILE A 150 -13.53 6.33 -0.88
C ILE A 150 -13.23 5.55 -2.16
N ARG A 151 -14.16 5.55 -3.12
CA ARG A 151 -13.95 4.90 -4.43
C ARG A 151 -12.77 5.50 -5.19
N GLY A 152 -12.60 6.83 -5.14
CA GLY A 152 -11.45 7.52 -5.74
C GLY A 152 -10.12 7.11 -5.10
N VAL A 153 -10.07 7.02 -3.76
CA VAL A 153 -8.89 6.56 -3.03
C VAL A 153 -8.59 5.09 -3.33
N ALA A 154 -9.61 4.23 -3.40
CA ALA A 154 -9.44 2.82 -3.76
C ALA A 154 -8.82 2.65 -5.16
N TRP A 155 -9.27 3.40 -6.17
CA TRP A 155 -8.65 3.41 -7.49
C TRP A 155 -7.19 3.90 -7.45
N LEU A 156 -6.88 4.92 -6.65
CA LEU A 156 -5.50 5.37 -6.46
C LEU A 156 -4.62 4.25 -5.89
N VAL A 157 -5.12 3.50 -4.90
CA VAL A 157 -4.42 2.35 -4.32
C VAL A 157 -4.16 1.26 -5.37
N VAL A 158 -5.15 0.94 -6.22
CA VAL A 158 -4.99 -0.04 -7.31
C VAL A 158 -3.89 0.39 -8.27
N VAL A 159 -3.96 1.61 -8.78
CA VAL A 159 -3.01 2.12 -9.78
C VAL A 159 -1.60 2.17 -9.18
N THR A 160 -1.43 2.76 -8.01
CA THR A 160 -0.11 2.89 -7.37
C THR A 160 0.45 1.53 -6.96
N GLY A 161 -0.39 0.59 -6.52
CA GLY A 161 0.01 -0.78 -6.22
C GLY A 161 0.54 -1.51 -7.44
N LEU A 162 -0.15 -1.43 -8.58
CA LEU A 162 0.31 -2.03 -9.84
C LEU A 162 1.61 -1.39 -10.34
N VAL A 163 1.75 -0.07 -10.26
CA VAL A 163 3.00 0.63 -10.60
C VAL A 163 4.15 0.16 -9.70
N ALA A 164 3.92 -0.01 -8.40
CA ALA A 164 4.93 -0.54 -7.47
C ALA A 164 5.38 -1.96 -7.86
N VAL A 165 4.45 -2.82 -8.26
CA VAL A 165 4.77 -4.17 -8.78
C VAL A 165 5.67 -4.08 -10.00
N VAL A 166 5.31 -3.29 -11.01
CA VAL A 166 6.12 -3.13 -12.22
C VAL A 166 7.52 -2.60 -11.89
N LEU A 167 7.61 -1.54 -11.08
CA LEU A 167 8.88 -0.94 -10.68
C LEU A 167 9.79 -1.91 -9.92
N SER A 168 9.21 -2.84 -9.12
CA SER A 168 9.98 -3.80 -8.33
C SER A 168 10.78 -4.79 -9.19
N TRP A 169 10.34 -5.04 -10.44
CA TRP A 169 10.96 -6.00 -11.36
C TRP A 169 11.80 -5.34 -12.46
N LEU A 170 11.97 -4.02 -12.45
CA LEU A 170 12.81 -3.34 -13.42
C LEU A 170 14.28 -3.81 -13.36
N PRO A 171 14.98 -3.92 -14.53
CA PRO A 171 16.38 -4.35 -14.61
C PRO A 171 17.35 -3.59 -13.69
N PRO A 172 17.25 -2.25 -13.53
CA PRO A 172 18.14 -1.50 -12.63
C PRO A 172 18.04 -1.93 -11.18
N VAL A 173 16.81 -2.21 -10.70
CA VAL A 173 16.56 -2.67 -9.33
C VAL A 173 17.11 -4.08 -9.12
N ASN A 174 16.98 -4.95 -10.15
CA ASN A 174 17.50 -6.30 -10.12
C ASN A 174 19.05 -6.35 -10.09
N ARG A 175 19.70 -5.48 -10.85
CA ARG A 175 21.18 -5.39 -10.88
C ARG A 175 21.72 -4.92 -9.52
N TYR A 176 21.13 -3.89 -8.94
CA TYR A 176 21.54 -3.36 -7.64
C TYR A 176 21.48 -4.42 -6.53
N ALA A 177 20.42 -5.23 -6.49
CA ALA A 177 20.27 -6.28 -5.51
C ALA A 177 21.30 -7.43 -5.68
N LYS A 178 21.69 -7.75 -6.94
CA LYS A 178 22.74 -8.75 -7.20
C LYS A 178 24.10 -8.28 -6.72
N VAL A 179 24.48 -7.02 -7.03
CA VAL A 179 25.77 -6.43 -6.60
C VAL A 179 25.88 -6.41 -5.08
N ARG A 180 24.80 -6.07 -4.38
CA ARG A 180 24.83 -6.00 -2.91
C ARG A 180 24.86 -7.37 -2.21
N LYS A 181 24.44 -8.44 -2.90
CA LYS A 181 24.54 -9.80 -2.37
C LYS A 181 25.96 -10.37 -2.46
N SER A 182 26.81 -9.80 -3.32
CA SER A 182 28.21 -10.21 -3.52
C SER A 182 29.20 -9.46 -2.64
N GLN A 183 28.76 -8.51 -1.85
CA GLN A 183 29.53 -7.80 -0.80
C GLN A 183 29.23 -8.36 0.58
#